data_c991b9a6cc80e8eb455095932af0679c
#
_entry.id   c991b9a6cc80e8eb455095932af0679c
#
_cell.length_a   1.000
_cell.length_b   1.000
_cell.length_c   1.000
_cell.angle_alpha   90.00
_cell.angle_beta   90.00
_cell.angle_gamma   90.00
#
_symmetry.space_group_name_H-M   'P 1'
#
loop_
_entity.id
_entity.type
_entity.pdbx_description
1 polymer ?
#
loop_
_entity_poly.entity_id
_entity_poly.type
_entity_poly.pdbx_seq_one_letter_code
_entity_poly.pdbx_strand_id
1 'polypeptide(L)'
;MRFVKGHGTENDFVILPDPDGVLDLTPDAVARLCDRRAGIGADGVLRAVRTKAAEVEADAEWFMDYRNSDGGIAEMCGNGIRVFARYLVDEGLAAPGQWDVATRAGLRRVTFGPSGDVSVDMGPPELLGRGEASLAGTGFTGERVSVGNPHLACRVDGPVAALDLSRAPDFDPAVFPEGVNVEFFRPLGERHVEMRVYERGSGETRSCGTGTVAVAAAASFAATGGLGGPGGAAWTVDVPGGRVTVTLDGETSHLRGPAVLVAEGETRPGWI
;
A
#
# COMPACT_ATOMS: atom_id res chain seq x y z
N MET A 1 -26.44 1.32 4.87
CA MET A 1 -25.35 1.66 3.92
C MET A 1 -24.69 0.36 3.51
N ARG A 2 -24.62 0.08 2.20
CA ARG A 2 -23.92 -1.09 1.65
C ARG A 2 -22.41 -0.93 1.85
N PHE A 3 -21.71 -2.02 2.11
CA PHE A 3 -20.26 -2.08 2.14
C PHE A 3 -19.77 -3.41 1.54
N VAL A 4 -18.52 -3.39 1.08
CA VAL A 4 -17.77 -4.60 0.71
C VAL A 4 -16.48 -4.63 1.52
N LYS A 5 -16.11 -5.81 2.06
CA LYS A 5 -14.86 -6.03 2.78
C LYS A 5 -13.87 -6.71 1.87
N GLY A 6 -12.64 -6.18 1.81
CA GLY A 6 -11.58 -6.79 1.01
C GLY A 6 -10.20 -6.51 1.58
N HIS A 7 -9.17 -7.18 1.04
CA HIS A 7 -7.78 -6.97 1.41
C HIS A 7 -6.81 -7.20 0.25
N GLY A 8 -5.69 -6.50 0.28
CA GLY A 8 -4.52 -6.77 -0.54
C GLY A 8 -3.37 -7.20 0.35
N THR A 9 -3.01 -8.51 0.31
CA THR A 9 -1.97 -9.06 1.22
C THR A 9 -2.24 -8.75 2.69
N GLU A 10 -3.49 -8.98 3.15
CA GLU A 10 -3.99 -8.78 4.52
C GLU A 10 -3.95 -7.33 5.05
N ASN A 11 -3.65 -6.35 4.21
CA ASN A 11 -4.00 -4.96 4.48
C ASN A 11 -5.45 -4.76 4.02
N ASP A 12 -6.36 -4.53 4.96
CA ASP A 12 -7.78 -4.74 4.78
C ASP A 12 -8.60 -3.43 4.79
N PHE A 13 -9.65 -3.41 3.97
CA PHE A 13 -10.43 -2.21 3.72
C PHE A 13 -11.93 -2.48 3.77
N VAL A 14 -12.67 -1.46 4.18
CA VAL A 14 -14.11 -1.34 3.92
C VAL A 14 -14.29 -0.50 2.67
N ILE A 15 -14.87 -1.07 1.62
CA ILE A 15 -15.21 -0.36 0.39
C ILE A 15 -16.64 0.14 0.51
N LEU A 16 -16.85 1.43 0.25
CA LEU A 16 -18.16 2.07 0.25
C LEU A 16 -18.55 2.44 -1.18
N PRO A 17 -19.55 1.77 -1.76
CA PRO A 17 -20.15 2.18 -3.04
C PRO A 17 -20.84 3.53 -2.91
N ASP A 18 -20.37 4.54 -3.63
CA ASP A 18 -20.97 5.87 -3.66
C ASP A 18 -20.71 6.57 -5.01
N PRO A 19 -21.21 5.98 -6.12
CA PRO A 19 -20.90 6.50 -7.45
C PRO A 19 -21.34 7.94 -7.67
N ASP A 20 -22.36 8.39 -6.95
CA ASP A 20 -22.98 9.70 -7.10
C ASP A 20 -22.51 10.74 -6.06
N GLY A 21 -21.59 10.35 -5.15
CA GLY A 21 -20.98 11.27 -4.20
C GLY A 21 -21.91 11.76 -3.09
N VAL A 22 -22.91 10.96 -2.71
CA VAL A 22 -23.95 11.39 -1.75
C VAL A 22 -23.63 11.07 -0.29
N LEU A 23 -22.60 10.24 -0.02
CA LEU A 23 -22.22 9.89 1.35
C LEU A 23 -21.48 11.05 2.02
N ASP A 24 -21.97 11.50 3.16
CA ASP A 24 -21.21 12.37 4.08
C ASP A 24 -20.29 11.49 4.96
N LEU A 25 -19.04 11.35 4.53
CA LEU A 25 -18.06 10.49 5.18
C LEU A 25 -17.22 11.30 6.17
N THR A 26 -17.76 11.50 7.38
CA THR A 26 -17.03 12.18 8.45
C THR A 26 -15.87 11.32 9.00
N PRO A 27 -14.81 11.92 9.59
CA PRO A 27 -13.74 11.18 10.25
C PRO A 27 -14.27 10.19 11.30
N ASP A 28 -15.25 10.60 12.12
CA ASP A 28 -15.86 9.75 13.14
C ASP A 28 -16.59 8.55 12.54
N ALA A 29 -17.29 8.72 11.41
CA ALA A 29 -17.95 7.62 10.71
C ALA A 29 -16.93 6.60 10.20
N VAL A 30 -15.81 7.07 9.63
CA VAL A 30 -14.72 6.21 9.17
C VAL A 30 -14.09 5.46 10.35
N ALA A 31 -13.76 6.15 11.44
CA ALA A 31 -13.19 5.53 12.63
C ALA A 31 -14.11 4.45 13.21
N ARG A 32 -15.44 4.69 13.23
CA ARG A 32 -16.44 3.70 13.64
C ARG A 32 -16.47 2.49 12.71
N LEU A 33 -16.45 2.69 11.40
CA LEU A 33 -16.39 1.59 10.42
C LEU A 33 -15.14 0.73 10.62
N CYS A 34 -14.01 1.36 10.88
CA CYS A 34 -12.71 0.71 11.01
C CYS A 34 -12.46 0.06 12.37
N ASP A 35 -13.26 0.37 13.40
CA ASP A 35 -13.11 -0.27 14.71
C ASP A 35 -13.29 -1.78 14.60
N ARG A 36 -12.25 -2.54 15.04
CA ARG A 36 -12.23 -4.01 14.89
C ARG A 36 -13.10 -4.76 15.91
N ARG A 37 -13.72 -4.05 16.85
CA ARG A 37 -14.59 -4.64 17.89
C ARG A 37 -16.02 -4.13 17.82
N ALA A 38 -16.17 -2.81 17.63
CA ALA A 38 -17.48 -2.16 17.61
C ALA A 38 -17.97 -1.84 16.18
N GLY A 39 -17.09 -1.96 15.18
CA GLY A 39 -17.35 -1.70 13.79
C GLY A 39 -17.25 -2.93 12.89
N ILE A 40 -17.00 -2.69 11.61
CA ILE A 40 -16.69 -3.74 10.62
C ILE A 40 -15.22 -4.19 10.77
N GLY A 41 -14.37 -3.26 11.17
CA GLY A 41 -12.93 -3.47 11.35
C GLY A 41 -12.17 -3.39 10.03
N ALA A 42 -11.23 -2.46 9.93
CA ALA A 42 -10.35 -2.31 8.76
C ALA A 42 -9.17 -1.40 9.07
N ASP A 43 -8.14 -1.45 8.20
CA ASP A 43 -7.03 -0.49 8.20
C ASP A 43 -7.44 0.84 7.55
N GLY A 44 -8.54 0.85 6.78
CA GLY A 44 -9.09 2.06 6.18
C GLY A 44 -10.35 1.84 5.37
N VAL A 45 -10.86 2.95 4.82
CA VAL A 45 -12.05 2.98 3.98
C VAL A 45 -11.68 3.43 2.58
N LEU A 46 -12.19 2.72 1.57
CA LEU A 46 -12.11 3.07 0.16
C LEU A 46 -13.51 3.44 -0.33
N ARG A 47 -13.80 4.72 -0.50
CA ARG A 47 -15.05 5.17 -1.09
C ARG A 47 -14.91 5.15 -2.61
N ALA A 48 -15.79 4.41 -3.28
CA ALA A 48 -15.82 4.31 -4.73
C ALA A 48 -16.78 5.36 -5.29
N VAL A 49 -16.24 6.45 -5.78
CA VAL A 49 -17.02 7.59 -6.30
C VAL A 49 -16.53 7.95 -7.71
N ARG A 50 -17.45 8.39 -8.58
CA ARG A 50 -17.05 8.91 -9.89
C ARG A 50 -16.30 10.22 -9.74
N THR A 51 -15.25 10.42 -10.53
CA THR A 51 -14.46 11.67 -10.52
C THR A 51 -15.31 12.90 -10.67
N LYS A 52 -16.30 12.86 -11.55
CA LYS A 52 -17.26 13.95 -11.76
C LYS A 52 -18.10 14.25 -10.52
N ALA A 53 -18.54 13.23 -9.77
CA ALA A 53 -19.34 13.40 -8.56
C ALA A 53 -18.49 13.87 -7.36
N ALA A 54 -17.22 13.52 -7.36
CA ALA A 54 -16.24 13.96 -6.36
C ALA A 54 -15.60 15.34 -6.69
N GLU A 55 -15.98 15.96 -7.82
CA GLU A 55 -15.41 17.22 -8.31
C GLU A 55 -13.88 17.14 -8.49
N VAL A 56 -13.36 15.96 -8.87
CA VAL A 56 -11.95 15.73 -9.14
C VAL A 56 -11.69 15.89 -10.64
N GLU A 57 -10.81 16.83 -11.00
CA GLU A 57 -10.37 17.00 -12.40
C GLU A 57 -9.29 15.95 -12.73
N ALA A 58 -9.72 14.83 -13.31
CA ALA A 58 -8.83 13.75 -13.73
C ALA A 58 -9.43 13.00 -14.92
N ASP A 59 -8.56 12.52 -15.82
CA ASP A 59 -8.94 11.68 -16.97
C ASP A 59 -9.07 10.21 -16.52
N ALA A 60 -10.02 9.95 -15.61
CA ALA A 60 -10.39 8.65 -15.11
C ALA A 60 -11.86 8.67 -14.69
N GLU A 61 -12.58 7.57 -14.87
CA GLU A 61 -13.99 7.47 -14.48
C GLU A 61 -14.15 7.44 -12.95
N TRP A 62 -13.25 6.76 -12.26
CA TRP A 62 -13.36 6.48 -10.83
C TRP A 62 -12.29 7.18 -10.03
N PHE A 63 -12.67 7.75 -8.89
CA PHE A 63 -11.81 8.30 -7.85
C PHE A 63 -11.84 7.40 -6.63
N MET A 64 -10.67 6.97 -6.19
CA MET A 64 -10.48 6.27 -4.92
C MET A 64 -10.32 7.28 -3.79
N ASP A 65 -11.40 7.62 -3.08
CA ASP A 65 -11.35 8.43 -1.86
C ASP A 65 -10.92 7.52 -0.70
N TYR A 66 -9.62 7.50 -0.44
CA TYR A 66 -9.02 6.70 0.62
C TYR A 66 -8.94 7.48 1.95
N ARG A 67 -9.37 6.82 3.02
CA ARG A 67 -9.30 7.31 4.40
C ARG A 67 -8.64 6.25 5.29
N ASN A 68 -7.70 6.69 6.13
CA ASN A 68 -7.11 5.83 7.17
C ASN A 68 -8.14 5.47 8.25
N SER A 69 -7.84 4.47 9.08
CA SER A 69 -8.75 3.99 10.13
C SER A 69 -9.11 5.03 11.21
N ASP A 70 -8.31 6.06 11.36
CA ASP A 70 -8.59 7.21 12.25
C ASP A 70 -9.49 8.29 11.61
N GLY A 71 -9.91 8.10 10.35
CA GLY A 71 -10.67 9.06 9.57
C GLY A 71 -9.83 10.08 8.80
N GLY A 72 -8.53 10.07 9.00
CA GLY A 72 -7.60 10.96 8.29
C GLY A 72 -7.59 10.68 6.79
N ILE A 73 -7.52 11.75 6.00
CA ILE A 73 -7.39 11.68 4.54
C ILE A 73 -5.99 11.16 4.19
N ALA A 74 -5.92 10.20 3.28
CA ALA A 74 -4.67 9.70 2.75
C ALA A 74 -4.62 9.85 1.22
N GLU A 75 -3.43 10.04 0.68
CA GLU A 75 -3.23 10.36 -0.72
C GLU A 75 -3.41 9.14 -1.62
N MET A 76 -2.76 8.01 -1.28
CA MET A 76 -2.78 6.76 -2.05
C MET A 76 -2.32 5.58 -1.18
N CYS A 77 -2.79 4.39 -1.52
CA CYS A 77 -2.34 3.13 -0.92
C CYS A 77 -2.22 2.06 -2.01
N GLY A 78 -1.02 1.50 -2.19
CA GLY A 78 -0.75 0.48 -3.21
C GLY A 78 -1.53 -0.83 -3.00
N ASN A 79 -1.83 -1.20 -1.76
CA ASN A 79 -2.70 -2.33 -1.44
C ASN A 79 -4.17 -1.97 -1.68
N GLY A 80 -4.58 -0.79 -1.22
CA GLY A 80 -5.95 -0.29 -1.37
C GLY A 80 -6.39 -0.17 -2.81
N ILE A 81 -5.54 0.36 -3.70
CA ILE A 81 -5.90 0.52 -5.12
C ILE A 81 -6.05 -0.84 -5.83
N ARG A 82 -5.31 -1.89 -5.43
CA ARG A 82 -5.54 -3.25 -5.96
C ARG A 82 -6.92 -3.77 -5.56
N VAL A 83 -7.30 -3.59 -4.29
CA VAL A 83 -8.61 -3.99 -3.77
C VAL A 83 -9.74 -3.18 -4.43
N PHE A 84 -9.51 -1.88 -4.62
CA PHE A 84 -10.43 -0.99 -5.32
C PHE A 84 -10.66 -1.43 -6.78
N ALA A 85 -9.58 -1.72 -7.51
CA ALA A 85 -9.68 -2.21 -8.88
C ALA A 85 -10.39 -3.57 -8.96
N ARG A 86 -10.12 -4.47 -8.01
CA ARG A 86 -10.82 -5.75 -7.89
C ARG A 86 -12.33 -5.54 -7.70
N TYR A 87 -12.69 -4.65 -6.78
CA TYR A 87 -14.08 -4.29 -6.52
C TYR A 87 -14.78 -3.77 -7.79
N LEU A 88 -14.17 -2.84 -8.51
CA LEU A 88 -14.79 -2.27 -9.72
C LEU A 88 -15.03 -3.34 -10.80
N VAL A 89 -14.11 -4.29 -10.97
CA VAL A 89 -14.27 -5.38 -11.94
C VAL A 89 -15.35 -6.37 -11.51
N ASP A 90 -15.35 -6.78 -10.24
CA ASP A 90 -16.32 -7.76 -9.72
C ASP A 90 -17.76 -7.20 -9.72
N GLU A 91 -17.93 -5.90 -9.53
CA GLU A 91 -19.24 -5.21 -9.64
C GLU A 91 -19.64 -4.88 -11.10
N GLY A 92 -18.79 -5.20 -12.08
CA GLY A 92 -19.05 -4.85 -13.48
C GLY A 92 -18.97 -3.35 -13.78
N LEU A 93 -18.33 -2.57 -12.90
CA LEU A 93 -18.15 -1.12 -13.03
C LEU A 93 -16.92 -0.76 -13.87
N ALA A 94 -16.02 -1.69 -14.07
CA ALA A 94 -14.89 -1.60 -15.00
C ALA A 94 -14.66 -2.96 -15.68
N ALA A 95 -14.21 -2.93 -16.92
CA ALA A 95 -13.80 -4.17 -17.61
C ALA A 95 -12.40 -4.62 -17.14
N PRO A 96 -12.11 -5.95 -17.12
CA PRO A 96 -10.74 -6.42 -16.98
C PRO A 96 -9.83 -5.80 -18.07
N GLY A 97 -8.57 -5.50 -17.72
CA GLY A 97 -7.62 -4.86 -18.63
C GLY A 97 -6.85 -3.74 -17.95
N GLN A 98 -6.48 -2.73 -18.73
CA GLN A 98 -5.70 -1.59 -18.26
C GLN A 98 -6.52 -0.31 -18.31
N TRP A 99 -6.52 0.44 -17.20
CA TRP A 99 -7.21 1.73 -17.07
C TRP A 99 -6.63 2.54 -15.89
N ASP A 100 -7.02 3.81 -15.80
CA ASP A 100 -6.53 4.72 -14.79
C ASP A 100 -7.56 4.92 -13.67
N VAL A 101 -7.06 5.02 -12.44
CA VAL A 101 -7.81 5.40 -11.24
C VAL A 101 -7.31 6.75 -10.76
N ALA A 102 -8.21 7.68 -10.53
CA ALA A 102 -7.87 8.93 -9.88
C ALA A 102 -7.66 8.70 -8.38
N THR A 103 -6.61 9.30 -7.84
CA THR A 103 -6.29 9.35 -6.41
C THR A 103 -5.87 10.76 -6.04
N ARG A 104 -5.71 11.05 -4.75
CA ARG A 104 -5.16 12.35 -4.33
C ARG A 104 -3.68 12.52 -4.69
N ALA A 105 -2.97 11.43 -4.92
CA ALA A 105 -1.60 11.43 -5.45
C ALA A 105 -1.55 11.44 -7.00
N GLY A 106 -2.65 11.81 -7.67
CA GLY A 106 -2.78 11.82 -9.12
C GLY A 106 -3.31 10.50 -9.69
N LEU A 107 -3.21 10.36 -11.01
CA LEU A 107 -3.62 9.14 -11.71
C LEU A 107 -2.70 7.98 -11.37
N ARG A 108 -3.29 6.80 -11.22
CA ARG A 108 -2.57 5.55 -11.08
C ARG A 108 -3.10 4.55 -12.08
N ARG A 109 -2.20 4.07 -12.94
CA ARG A 109 -2.53 3.02 -13.90
C ARG A 109 -2.63 1.68 -13.22
N VAL A 110 -3.75 1.00 -13.42
CA VAL A 110 -3.96 -0.37 -12.96
C VAL A 110 -4.09 -1.30 -14.15
N THR A 111 -3.60 -2.53 -13.99
CA THR A 111 -3.78 -3.61 -14.95
C THR A 111 -4.36 -4.81 -14.23
N PHE A 112 -5.57 -5.18 -14.61
CA PHE A 112 -6.23 -6.38 -14.08
C PHE A 112 -5.85 -7.58 -14.98
N GLY A 113 -5.03 -8.46 -14.43
CA GLY A 113 -4.48 -9.61 -15.16
C GLY A 113 -5.43 -10.81 -15.22
N PRO A 114 -5.19 -11.75 -16.15
CA PRO A 114 -6.02 -12.95 -16.32
C PRO A 114 -5.97 -13.90 -15.12
N SER A 115 -4.93 -13.83 -14.29
CA SER A 115 -4.83 -14.58 -13.02
C SER A 115 -5.68 -14.01 -11.89
N GLY A 116 -6.31 -12.83 -12.09
CA GLY A 116 -7.01 -12.10 -11.06
C GLY A 116 -6.11 -11.21 -10.19
N ASP A 117 -4.79 -11.24 -10.42
CA ASP A 117 -3.88 -10.27 -9.78
C ASP A 117 -4.05 -8.89 -10.39
N VAL A 118 -3.81 -7.88 -9.58
CA VAL A 118 -3.81 -6.48 -9.99
C VAL A 118 -2.40 -5.93 -9.94
N SER A 119 -1.96 -5.31 -11.03
CA SER A 119 -0.71 -4.55 -11.12
C SER A 119 -1.02 -3.06 -11.07
N VAL A 120 -0.24 -2.31 -10.31
CA VAL A 120 -0.39 -0.86 -10.12
C VAL A 120 0.92 -0.18 -10.46
N ASP A 121 0.87 0.89 -11.23
CA ASP A 121 1.99 1.80 -11.42
C ASP A 121 2.17 2.65 -10.15
N MET A 122 3.31 2.44 -9.49
CA MET A 122 3.65 3.10 -8.21
C MET A 122 4.53 4.35 -8.42
N GLY A 123 4.94 4.62 -9.65
CA GLY A 123 5.90 5.65 -9.99
C GLY A 123 7.36 5.23 -9.77
N PRO A 124 8.31 6.10 -10.11
CA PRO A 124 9.74 5.84 -9.94
C PRO A 124 10.12 5.88 -8.46
N PRO A 125 10.79 4.84 -7.90
CA PRO A 125 11.43 4.95 -6.61
C PRO A 125 12.73 5.78 -6.74
N GLU A 126 12.99 6.61 -5.73
CA GLU A 126 14.19 7.46 -5.67
C GLU A 126 15.09 7.02 -4.52
N LEU A 127 16.35 6.72 -4.81
CA LEU A 127 17.37 6.42 -3.81
C LEU A 127 17.98 7.72 -3.27
N LEU A 128 17.88 7.93 -1.96
CA LEU A 128 18.30 9.14 -1.26
C LEU A 128 19.58 8.94 -0.41
N GLY A 129 20.31 7.84 -0.68
CA GLY A 129 21.49 7.45 0.08
C GLY A 129 21.16 6.67 1.33
N ARG A 130 22.12 6.56 2.25
CA ARG A 130 22.02 5.73 3.45
C ARG A 130 21.36 6.46 4.62
N GLY A 131 20.74 5.70 5.50
CA GLY A 131 20.20 6.13 6.77
C GLY A 131 20.36 5.06 7.83
N GLU A 132 20.05 5.40 9.07
CA GLU A 132 20.18 4.52 10.22
C GLU A 132 18.88 4.48 11.03
N ALA A 133 18.59 3.32 11.59
CA ALA A 133 17.56 3.11 12.61
C ALA A 133 18.08 2.21 13.70
N SER A 134 17.48 2.21 14.87
CA SER A 134 17.74 1.22 15.90
C SER A 134 16.45 0.59 16.40
N LEU A 135 16.54 -0.70 16.75
CA LEU A 135 15.42 -1.47 17.31
C LEU A 135 15.92 -2.18 18.56
N ALA A 136 15.35 -1.84 19.71
CA ALA A 136 15.76 -2.39 21.00
C ALA A 136 17.27 -2.30 21.28
N GLY A 137 17.90 -1.18 20.86
CA GLY A 137 19.34 -0.93 21.03
C GLY A 137 20.24 -1.57 19.99
N THR A 138 19.69 -2.33 19.05
CA THR A 138 20.46 -2.86 17.90
C THR A 138 20.36 -1.89 16.73
N GLY A 139 21.50 -1.41 16.23
CA GLY A 139 21.58 -0.50 15.08
C GLY A 139 21.44 -1.23 13.75
N PHE A 140 20.77 -0.59 12.80
CA PHE A 140 20.59 -1.04 11.42
C PHE A 140 20.90 0.11 10.47
N THR A 141 21.65 -0.19 9.42
CA THR A 141 21.87 0.75 8.31
C THR A 141 21.05 0.28 7.11
N GLY A 142 20.37 1.20 6.45
CA GLY A 142 19.54 0.91 5.28
C GLY A 142 19.70 1.93 4.16
N GLU A 143 19.07 1.65 3.02
CA GLU A 143 18.90 2.63 1.94
C GLU A 143 17.65 3.47 2.21
N ARG A 144 17.81 4.78 2.11
CA ARG A 144 16.70 5.73 2.13
C ARG A 144 16.05 5.75 0.74
N VAL A 145 14.77 5.44 0.68
CA VAL A 145 14.03 5.37 -0.58
C VAL A 145 12.77 6.23 -0.46
N SER A 146 12.51 7.04 -1.48
CA SER A 146 11.21 7.70 -1.64
C SER A 146 10.37 6.96 -2.69
N VAL A 147 9.13 6.68 -2.36
CA VAL A 147 8.08 6.17 -3.27
C VAL A 147 6.87 7.11 -3.15
N GLY A 148 7.16 8.45 -3.11
CA GLY A 148 6.20 9.47 -2.76
C GLY A 148 6.07 9.71 -1.24
N ASN A 149 6.58 8.79 -0.42
CA ASN A 149 6.70 8.86 1.03
C ASN A 149 8.06 8.27 1.48
N PRO A 150 8.55 8.62 2.68
CA PRO A 150 9.89 8.21 3.11
C PRO A 150 9.92 6.77 3.62
N HIS A 151 10.92 6.02 3.15
CA HIS A 151 11.23 4.66 3.55
C HIS A 151 12.72 4.51 3.93
N LEU A 152 13.00 3.63 4.88
CA LEU A 152 14.33 3.18 5.23
C LEU A 152 14.38 1.65 5.15
N ALA A 153 14.95 1.13 4.07
CA ALA A 153 15.03 -0.30 3.80
C ALA A 153 16.33 -0.88 4.38
N CYS A 154 16.24 -1.54 5.52
CA CYS A 154 17.34 -2.13 6.26
C CYS A 154 17.50 -3.62 5.94
N ARG A 155 18.62 -4.00 5.34
CA ARG A 155 18.95 -5.42 5.16
C ARG A 155 19.39 -6.03 6.48
N VAL A 156 18.88 -7.22 6.78
CA VAL A 156 19.23 -8.02 7.95
C VAL A 156 19.75 -9.39 7.54
N ASP A 157 20.64 -9.97 8.36
CA ASP A 157 21.21 -11.29 8.10
C ASP A 157 20.34 -12.44 8.67
N GLY A 158 19.65 -12.16 9.77
CA GLY A 158 18.77 -13.11 10.43
C GLY A 158 17.34 -13.12 9.90
N PRO A 159 16.50 -14.09 10.33
CA PRO A 159 15.08 -14.12 9.98
C PRO A 159 14.38 -12.84 10.43
N VAL A 160 13.64 -12.18 9.52
CA VAL A 160 12.87 -10.97 9.85
C VAL A 160 11.81 -11.24 10.93
N ALA A 161 11.32 -12.48 11.01
CA ALA A 161 10.39 -12.92 12.04
C ALA A 161 10.96 -12.87 13.49
N ALA A 162 12.27 -12.83 13.65
CA ALA A 162 12.92 -12.73 14.96
C ALA A 162 12.96 -11.30 15.53
N LEU A 163 12.62 -10.29 14.72
CA LEU A 163 12.61 -8.89 15.15
C LEU A 163 11.34 -8.59 15.97
N ASP A 164 11.51 -7.89 17.08
CA ASP A 164 10.37 -7.41 17.89
C ASP A 164 9.92 -6.02 17.38
N LEU A 165 8.96 -6.01 16.47
CA LEU A 165 8.34 -4.79 15.93
C LEU A 165 7.12 -4.31 16.75
N SER A 166 6.92 -4.81 17.96
CA SER A 166 5.91 -4.25 18.88
C SER A 166 6.25 -2.84 19.34
N ARG A 167 7.50 -2.41 19.12
CA ARG A 167 8.01 -1.07 19.45
C ARG A 167 8.49 -0.37 18.18
N ALA A 168 8.31 0.95 18.18
CA ALA A 168 8.82 1.79 17.10
C ALA A 168 10.36 1.70 17.01
N PRO A 169 10.95 1.54 15.82
CA PRO A 169 12.35 1.79 15.62
C PRO A 169 12.68 3.28 15.90
N ASP A 170 13.83 3.52 16.54
CA ASP A 170 14.38 4.87 16.69
C ASP A 170 15.13 5.26 15.41
N PHE A 171 15.06 6.52 15.02
CA PHE A 171 15.75 7.10 13.87
C PHE A 171 16.12 8.55 14.14
N ASP A 172 17.05 9.11 13.36
CA ASP A 172 17.44 10.51 13.49
C ASP A 172 16.36 11.44 12.90
N PRO A 173 15.69 12.27 13.71
CA PRO A 173 14.68 13.21 13.23
C PRO A 173 15.24 14.33 12.35
N ALA A 174 16.56 14.57 12.37
CA ALA A 174 17.20 15.52 11.44
C ALA A 174 17.26 14.93 10.01
N VAL A 175 17.32 13.60 9.88
CA VAL A 175 17.29 12.88 8.60
C VAL A 175 15.86 12.63 8.13
N PHE A 176 14.95 12.38 9.07
CA PHE A 176 13.53 12.06 8.81
C PHE A 176 12.59 12.97 9.62
N PRO A 177 12.49 14.27 9.26
CA PRO A 177 11.74 15.25 10.05
C PRO A 177 10.24 14.94 10.12
N GLU A 178 9.69 14.25 9.13
CA GLU A 178 8.27 13.84 9.10
C GLU A 178 8.05 12.39 9.55
N GLY A 179 9.12 11.73 10.07
CA GLY A 179 9.11 10.31 10.34
C GLY A 179 9.38 9.46 9.08
N VAL A 180 9.47 8.16 9.25
CA VAL A 180 9.86 7.21 8.20
C VAL A 180 9.18 5.85 8.41
N ASN A 181 8.85 5.17 7.31
CA ASN A 181 8.53 3.75 7.34
C ASN A 181 9.86 2.97 7.37
N VAL A 182 10.01 2.06 8.30
CA VAL A 182 11.25 1.26 8.43
C VAL A 182 10.96 -0.17 8.04
N GLU A 183 11.57 -0.61 6.96
CA GLU A 183 11.49 -1.97 6.45
C GLU A 183 12.74 -2.75 6.86
N PHE A 184 12.53 -3.95 7.40
CA PHE A 184 13.59 -4.92 7.63
C PHE A 184 13.42 -6.05 6.63
N PHE A 185 14.43 -6.32 5.81
CA PHE A 185 14.33 -7.32 4.77
C PHE A 185 15.55 -8.24 4.71
N ARG A 186 15.35 -9.46 4.23
CA ARG A 186 16.39 -10.46 4.02
C ARG A 186 16.23 -11.12 2.65
N PRO A 187 17.32 -11.28 1.88
CA PRO A 187 17.33 -12.11 0.68
C PRO A 187 17.01 -13.58 0.99
N LEU A 188 16.12 -14.18 0.22
CA LEU A 188 15.79 -15.62 0.24
C LEU A 188 16.38 -16.36 -0.96
N GLY A 189 16.71 -15.62 -2.03
CA GLY A 189 17.23 -16.17 -3.27
C GLY A 189 17.49 -15.05 -4.29
N GLU A 190 17.72 -15.43 -5.53
CA GLU A 190 17.87 -14.47 -6.62
C GLU A 190 16.56 -13.72 -6.82
N ARG A 191 16.61 -12.38 -6.68
CA ARG A 191 15.43 -11.48 -6.81
C ARG A 191 14.24 -11.90 -5.94
N HIS A 192 14.52 -12.50 -4.78
CA HIS A 192 13.51 -12.91 -3.82
C HIS A 192 13.91 -12.47 -2.42
N VAL A 193 13.06 -11.71 -1.76
CA VAL A 193 13.27 -11.20 -0.40
C VAL A 193 12.03 -11.45 0.46
N GLU A 194 12.24 -11.56 1.75
CA GLU A 194 11.18 -11.42 2.75
C GLU A 194 11.36 -10.11 3.50
N MET A 195 10.26 -9.50 3.95
CA MET A 195 10.31 -8.27 4.72
C MET A 195 9.23 -8.19 5.79
N ARG A 196 9.50 -7.33 6.78
CA ARG A 196 8.51 -6.77 7.70
C ARG A 196 8.69 -5.26 7.75
N VAL A 197 7.64 -4.54 8.10
CA VAL A 197 7.62 -3.07 8.11
C VAL A 197 7.03 -2.55 9.41
N TYR A 198 7.61 -1.47 9.92
CA TYR A 198 7.00 -0.60 10.91
C TYR A 198 6.60 0.70 10.20
N GLU A 199 5.30 0.89 10.00
CA GLU A 199 4.79 2.05 9.28
C GLU A 199 4.66 3.27 10.19
N ARG A 200 4.99 4.42 9.65
CA ARG A 200 4.83 5.73 10.28
C ARG A 200 3.35 5.95 10.65
N GLY A 201 3.09 6.14 11.95
CA GLY A 201 1.75 6.39 12.47
C GLY A 201 0.83 5.19 12.64
N SER A 202 1.21 4.01 12.09
CA SER A 202 0.37 2.79 12.15
C SER A 202 0.99 1.64 12.93
N GLY A 203 2.33 1.64 13.09
CA GLY A 203 3.04 0.54 13.72
C GLY A 203 3.35 -0.60 12.74
N GLU A 204 3.56 -1.82 13.26
CA GLU A 204 3.75 -2.98 12.40
C GLU A 204 2.46 -3.31 11.65
N THR A 205 2.56 -3.41 10.32
CA THR A 205 1.47 -3.85 9.45
C THR A 205 1.86 -5.13 8.71
N ARG A 206 0.86 -5.83 8.20
CA ARG A 206 1.09 -7.10 7.50
C ARG A 206 1.54 -6.92 6.04
N SER A 207 1.39 -5.73 5.47
CA SER A 207 1.82 -5.39 4.12
C SER A 207 1.78 -3.88 3.90
N CYS A 208 2.87 -3.32 3.39
CA CYS A 208 2.97 -1.94 2.93
C CYS A 208 3.34 -1.92 1.44
N GLY A 209 2.47 -1.37 0.58
CA GLY A 209 2.69 -1.37 -0.86
C GLY A 209 3.92 -0.56 -1.29
N THR A 210 4.08 0.67 -0.77
CA THR A 210 5.26 1.51 -1.02
C THR A 210 6.52 0.93 -0.39
N GLY A 211 6.40 0.33 0.81
CA GLY A 211 7.51 -0.36 1.47
C GLY A 211 8.04 -1.56 0.68
N THR A 212 7.16 -2.33 0.01
CA THR A 212 7.61 -3.43 -0.87
C THR A 212 8.39 -2.91 -2.09
N VAL A 213 7.98 -1.76 -2.66
CA VAL A 213 8.73 -1.10 -3.74
C VAL A 213 10.09 -0.60 -3.22
N ALA A 214 10.11 0.03 -2.05
CA ALA A 214 11.34 0.53 -1.44
C ALA A 214 12.36 -0.61 -1.17
N VAL A 215 11.91 -1.74 -0.65
CA VAL A 215 12.74 -2.93 -0.42
C VAL A 215 13.25 -3.52 -1.74
N ALA A 216 12.40 -3.64 -2.76
CA ALA A 216 12.83 -4.12 -4.07
C ALA A 216 13.88 -3.20 -4.71
N ALA A 217 13.71 -1.87 -4.58
CA ALA A 217 14.67 -0.87 -5.05
C ALA A 217 16.02 -0.98 -4.32
N ALA A 218 16.00 -1.06 -2.99
CA ALA A 218 17.21 -1.23 -2.18
C ALA A 218 17.94 -2.55 -2.49
N ALA A 219 17.19 -3.66 -2.63
CA ALA A 219 17.74 -4.96 -2.98
C ALA A 219 18.33 -4.97 -4.41
N SER A 220 17.66 -4.32 -5.37
CA SER A 220 18.17 -4.17 -6.74
C SER A 220 19.46 -3.37 -6.77
N PHE A 221 19.49 -2.23 -6.07
CA PHE A 221 20.68 -1.39 -5.99
C PHE A 221 21.86 -2.13 -5.35
N ALA A 222 21.61 -2.87 -4.28
CA ALA A 222 22.66 -3.67 -3.62
C ALA A 222 23.21 -4.80 -4.52
N ALA A 223 22.39 -5.36 -5.42
CA ALA A 223 22.77 -6.46 -6.29
C ALA A 223 23.45 -5.99 -7.58
N THR A 224 23.09 -4.84 -8.14
CA THR A 224 23.47 -4.41 -9.49
C THR A 224 24.03 -2.99 -9.57
N GLY A 225 23.95 -2.21 -8.49
CA GLY A 225 24.27 -0.78 -8.49
C GLY A 225 23.21 0.11 -9.14
N GLY A 226 22.01 -0.42 -9.46
CA GLY A 226 20.93 0.33 -10.13
C GLY A 226 19.53 -0.15 -9.78
N LEU A 227 18.52 0.59 -10.26
CA LEU A 227 17.08 0.33 -10.04
C LEU A 227 16.43 -0.50 -11.16
N GLY A 228 17.12 -1.48 -11.67
CA GLY A 228 16.71 -2.21 -12.85
C GLY A 228 17.43 -1.70 -14.11
N GLY A 229 17.15 -2.35 -15.25
CA GLY A 229 17.72 -2.01 -16.54
C GLY A 229 16.70 -2.22 -17.66
N PRO A 230 17.07 -2.02 -18.93
CA PRO A 230 16.19 -2.30 -20.04
C PRO A 230 15.62 -3.73 -19.97
N GLY A 231 14.29 -3.83 -19.97
CA GLY A 231 13.58 -5.10 -19.80
C GLY A 231 13.07 -5.40 -18.38
N GLY A 232 13.38 -4.52 -17.43
CA GLY A 232 12.87 -4.58 -16.06
C GLY A 232 13.49 -5.68 -15.20
N ALA A 233 13.48 -5.48 -13.89
CA ALA A 233 13.84 -6.51 -12.90
C ALA A 233 12.62 -6.81 -12.02
N ALA A 234 12.09 -8.02 -12.14
CA ALA A 234 11.00 -8.47 -11.27
C ALA A 234 11.56 -9.05 -9.96
N TRP A 235 11.10 -8.52 -8.85
CA TRP A 235 11.43 -8.97 -7.50
C TRP A 235 10.22 -9.61 -6.84
N THR A 236 10.39 -10.77 -6.29
CA THR A 236 9.42 -11.39 -5.40
C THR A 236 9.63 -10.87 -3.99
N VAL A 237 8.58 -10.36 -3.36
CA VAL A 237 8.62 -9.85 -1.98
C VAL A 237 7.60 -10.62 -1.14
N ASP A 238 8.08 -11.38 -0.17
CA ASP A 238 7.24 -12.03 0.83
C ASP A 238 7.02 -11.06 1.99
N VAL A 239 5.78 -10.81 2.31
CA VAL A 239 5.32 -10.00 3.45
C VAL A 239 4.49 -10.87 4.39
N PRO A 240 4.26 -10.49 5.65
CA PRO A 240 3.41 -11.28 6.56
C PRO A 240 2.03 -11.63 6.02
N GLY A 241 1.46 -10.76 5.18
CA GLY A 241 0.13 -10.95 4.57
C GLY A 241 0.13 -11.73 3.25
N GLY A 242 1.28 -12.18 2.73
CA GLY A 242 1.35 -12.95 1.49
C GLY A 242 2.55 -12.61 0.62
N ARG A 243 2.37 -12.69 -0.70
CA ARG A 243 3.43 -12.48 -1.68
C ARG A 243 3.00 -11.47 -2.73
N VAL A 244 3.91 -10.57 -3.09
CA VAL A 244 3.75 -9.62 -4.19
C VAL A 244 4.97 -9.65 -5.11
N THR A 245 4.81 -9.10 -6.29
CA THR A 245 5.90 -8.90 -7.25
C THR A 245 6.07 -7.41 -7.50
N VAL A 246 7.30 -6.92 -7.41
CA VAL A 246 7.67 -5.56 -7.81
C VAL A 246 8.53 -5.63 -9.05
N THR A 247 8.12 -4.96 -10.11
CA THR A 247 8.92 -4.82 -11.33
C THR A 247 9.50 -3.40 -11.37
N LEU A 248 10.82 -3.31 -11.52
CA LEU A 248 11.56 -2.05 -11.67
C LEU A 248 12.08 -2.00 -13.11
N ASP A 249 11.61 -1.07 -13.93
CA ASP A 249 12.02 -0.96 -15.33
C ASP A 249 12.98 0.20 -15.63
N GLY A 250 13.33 0.94 -14.58
CA GLY A 250 14.23 2.11 -14.67
C GLY A 250 13.51 3.44 -14.86
N GLU A 251 12.25 3.44 -15.31
CA GLU A 251 11.42 4.64 -15.47
C GLU A 251 10.33 4.72 -14.41
N THR A 252 9.78 3.57 -14.01
CA THR A 252 8.75 3.47 -12.99
C THR A 252 8.88 2.16 -12.21
N SER A 253 7.96 1.92 -11.30
CA SER A 253 7.82 0.64 -10.60
C SER A 253 6.37 0.15 -10.66
N HIS A 254 6.20 -1.15 -10.76
CA HIS A 254 4.90 -1.80 -10.78
C HIS A 254 4.78 -2.76 -9.62
N LEU A 255 3.75 -2.57 -8.79
CA LEU A 255 3.39 -3.48 -7.70
C LEU A 255 2.26 -4.41 -8.16
N ARG A 256 2.53 -5.70 -8.29
CA ARG A 256 1.56 -6.72 -8.64
C ARG A 256 1.30 -7.66 -7.47
N GLY A 257 0.04 -7.97 -7.22
CA GLY A 257 -0.34 -8.93 -6.20
C GLY A 257 -1.83 -9.21 -6.14
N PRO A 258 -2.22 -10.13 -5.25
CA PRO A 258 -3.62 -10.50 -5.08
C PRO A 258 -4.43 -9.35 -4.48
N ALA A 259 -5.72 -9.36 -4.81
CA ALA A 259 -6.75 -8.57 -4.17
C ALA A 259 -7.97 -9.46 -3.98
N VAL A 260 -8.46 -9.54 -2.74
CA VAL A 260 -9.51 -10.48 -2.34
C VAL A 260 -10.67 -9.70 -1.76
N LEU A 261 -11.88 -9.92 -2.26
CA LEU A 261 -13.11 -9.49 -1.60
C LEU A 261 -13.59 -10.62 -0.70
N VAL A 262 -13.85 -10.29 0.58
CA VAL A 262 -14.09 -11.29 1.64
C VAL A 262 -15.56 -11.43 1.96
N ALA A 263 -16.28 -10.29 2.00
CA ALA A 263 -17.68 -10.24 2.38
C ALA A 263 -18.32 -8.94 1.87
N GLU A 264 -19.64 -8.95 1.78
CA GLU A 264 -20.46 -7.75 1.59
C GLU A 264 -21.61 -7.74 2.58
N GLY A 265 -22.19 -6.56 2.80
CA GLY A 265 -23.30 -6.41 3.72
C GLY A 265 -23.87 -5.00 3.74
N GLU A 266 -24.80 -4.80 4.68
CA GLU A 266 -25.38 -3.49 4.96
C GLU A 266 -25.31 -3.17 6.45
N THR A 267 -24.94 -1.94 6.77
CA THR A 267 -25.01 -1.45 8.15
C THR A 267 -26.47 -1.24 8.57
N ARG A 268 -26.76 -1.42 9.86
CA ARG A 268 -28.09 -1.11 10.40
C ARG A 268 -28.41 0.38 10.24
N PRO A 269 -29.68 0.75 9.94
CA PRO A 269 -30.10 2.15 9.92
C PRO A 269 -29.73 2.88 11.22
N GLY A 270 -29.15 4.07 11.11
CA GLY A 270 -28.78 4.90 12.26
C GLY A 270 -27.58 4.40 13.08
N TRP A 271 -26.83 3.40 12.58
CA TRP A 271 -25.59 2.96 13.25
C TRP A 271 -24.42 3.90 12.99
N ILE A 272 -24.36 4.55 11.83
CA ILE A 272 -23.43 5.62 11.44
C ILE A 272 -24.23 6.87 11.23
#